data_d1da8772d51354bdb20eb87445f09d96
#
_entry.id   d1da8772d51354bdb20eb87445f09d96
#
_cell.length_a   1.000
_cell.length_b   1.000
_cell.length_c   1.000
_cell.angle_alpha   90.00
_cell.angle_beta   90.00
_cell.angle_gamma   90.00
#
_symmetry.space_group_name_H-M   'P 1'
#
loop_
_entity.id
_entity.type
_entity.pdbx_description
1 polymer ?
#
loop_
_entity_poly.entity_id
_entity_poly.type
_entity_poly.pdbx_seq_one_letter_code
_entity_poly.pdbx_strand_id
1 'polypeptide(L)'
;MMRKISPAFLGAVIGVAATLTATQPALWSERSQAFGAATEGYRQLNLFGLVFERVRGQYVDKAEPGKLVQFAIDGMLSGLDPHSVYMDAKGFRNLLVDTRGEFGGIGIEVTMEEGLLRVVAPIDETPAAKAGIMSNDIITHLDNEPVQGLTLEQAVDKMRGRVNSKIKLKVRRKGEEEPFQVSITRDLIHVRSVRFHLEDDDVGYIRITQFSQPTTDELKKAIKDLTVQSGDKLRGFVIDLRNNPGGLLDQAISVSDAFLEKGEIVSVRGRKPENIQRFSAQRGDFTKNKPLVVLINGGSASASEIVAGALQDHRRATVIGTRSFGKGSVQSVIPLGQANGALRLTTARYFTPSGHSIQAKGISPDIEVLQDVPDQFKAGTDRIGEASLRGHLKAERDEQAGSQSYIPPDQKDDKALHTAFHVIRNMQKSSGYLPQGDLGGPPPNSIAGPR
;
A
#
# COMPACT_ATOMS: atom_id res chain seq x y z
N MET A 1 -37.57 -48.92 49.75
CA MET A 1 -36.30 -48.86 50.47
C MET A 1 -35.61 -47.51 50.14
N MET A 2 -35.92 -46.47 50.91
CA MET A 2 -35.31 -45.11 50.68
C MET A 2 -33.97 -45.07 51.42
N ARG A 3 -32.91 -44.98 50.64
CA ARG A 3 -31.52 -44.73 51.11
C ARG A 3 -31.44 -43.31 51.70
N LYS A 4 -31.29 -43.18 53.00
CA LYS A 4 -31.01 -41.89 53.63
C LYS A 4 -29.63 -41.37 53.20
N ILE A 5 -29.61 -40.23 52.47
CA ILE A 5 -28.37 -39.51 52.10
C ILE A 5 -27.82 -38.92 53.40
N SER A 6 -26.59 -39.22 53.75
CA SER A 6 -25.94 -38.75 54.98
C SER A 6 -25.77 -37.23 54.93
N PRO A 7 -26.07 -36.48 56.00
CA PRO A 7 -25.92 -35.03 56.06
C PRO A 7 -24.45 -34.55 55.81
N ALA A 8 -23.47 -35.42 56.04
CA ALA A 8 -22.06 -35.14 55.73
C ALA A 8 -21.81 -35.04 54.25
N PHE A 9 -22.54 -35.73 53.35
CA PHE A 9 -22.43 -35.65 51.93
C PHE A 9 -23.00 -34.34 51.37
N LEU A 10 -24.07 -33.82 51.97
CA LEU A 10 -24.70 -32.56 51.59
C LEU A 10 -23.83 -31.38 52.01
N GLY A 11 -23.15 -31.43 53.16
CA GLY A 11 -22.18 -30.40 53.58
C GLY A 11 -20.94 -30.33 52.75
N ALA A 12 -20.40 -31.48 52.26
CA ALA A 12 -19.25 -31.53 51.39
C ALA A 12 -19.54 -30.93 49.98
N VAL A 13 -20.73 -31.20 49.42
CA VAL A 13 -21.14 -30.64 48.12
C VAL A 13 -21.38 -29.13 48.22
N ILE A 14 -21.97 -28.64 49.28
CA ILE A 14 -22.19 -27.20 49.51
C ILE A 14 -20.85 -26.49 49.78
N GLY A 15 -19.92 -27.11 50.53
CA GLY A 15 -18.58 -26.57 50.79
C GLY A 15 -17.74 -26.47 49.55
N VAL A 16 -17.74 -27.47 48.65
CA VAL A 16 -17.02 -27.44 47.36
C VAL A 16 -17.64 -26.40 46.41
N ALA A 17 -18.97 -26.26 46.36
CA ALA A 17 -19.62 -25.24 45.56
C ALA A 17 -19.32 -23.83 46.08
N ALA A 18 -19.28 -23.61 47.40
CA ALA A 18 -18.94 -22.32 48.00
C ALA A 18 -17.45 -21.94 47.84
N THR A 19 -16.52 -22.90 47.86
CA THR A 19 -15.09 -22.66 47.63
C THR A 19 -14.80 -22.42 46.17
N LEU A 20 -15.47 -23.07 45.21
CA LEU A 20 -15.32 -22.80 43.78
C LEU A 20 -15.84 -21.41 43.38
N THR A 21 -16.89 -20.90 44.06
CA THR A 21 -17.39 -19.55 43.82
C THR A 21 -16.55 -18.46 44.50
N ALA A 22 -15.86 -18.76 45.62
CA ALA A 22 -15.03 -17.79 46.32
C ALA A 22 -13.61 -17.65 45.75
N THR A 23 -13.10 -18.65 45.00
CA THR A 23 -11.72 -18.66 44.49
C THR A 23 -11.57 -18.16 43.05
N GLN A 24 -12.67 -17.82 42.37
CA GLN A 24 -12.61 -17.30 41.01
C GLN A 24 -13.48 -16.05 40.79
N PRO A 25 -13.25 -14.94 41.52
CA PRO A 25 -13.97 -13.68 41.25
C PRO A 25 -13.73 -13.11 39.85
N ALA A 26 -12.58 -13.41 39.23
CA ALA A 26 -12.21 -12.94 37.88
C ALA A 26 -13.11 -13.49 36.77
N LEU A 27 -13.53 -14.76 36.85
CA LEU A 27 -14.41 -15.37 35.85
C LEU A 27 -15.85 -14.83 35.87
N TRP A 28 -16.30 -14.33 37.00
CA TRP A 28 -17.64 -13.73 37.12
C TRP A 28 -17.62 -12.26 36.67
N SER A 29 -16.54 -11.55 36.93
CA SER A 29 -16.37 -10.16 36.46
C SER A 29 -16.27 -10.09 34.94
N GLU A 30 -15.54 -10.98 34.31
CA GLU A 30 -15.43 -11.02 32.82
C GLU A 30 -16.76 -11.39 32.16
N ARG A 31 -17.52 -12.37 32.72
CA ARG A 31 -18.84 -12.73 32.20
C ARG A 31 -19.87 -11.61 32.39
N SER A 32 -19.87 -10.92 33.52
CA SER A 32 -20.79 -9.82 33.76
C SER A 32 -20.46 -8.59 32.92
N GLN A 33 -19.18 -8.29 32.66
CA GLN A 33 -18.77 -7.23 31.75
C GLN A 33 -19.09 -7.55 30.28
N ALA A 34 -18.92 -8.82 29.87
CA ALA A 34 -19.30 -9.25 28.52
C ALA A 34 -20.81 -9.20 28.30
N PHE A 35 -21.61 -9.56 29.30
CA PHE A 35 -23.08 -9.48 29.25
C PHE A 35 -23.58 -8.04 29.25
N GLY A 36 -22.97 -7.16 30.04
CA GLY A 36 -23.27 -5.72 30.06
C GLY A 36 -22.90 -5.03 28.73
N ALA A 37 -21.74 -5.36 28.17
CA ALA A 37 -21.31 -4.83 26.89
C ALA A 37 -22.20 -5.29 25.71
N ALA A 38 -22.65 -6.56 25.73
CA ALA A 38 -23.59 -7.07 24.74
C ALA A 38 -24.96 -6.35 24.82
N THR A 39 -25.46 -6.12 26.01
CA THR A 39 -26.75 -5.43 26.26
C THR A 39 -26.67 -3.96 25.78
N GLU A 40 -25.54 -3.27 26.04
CA GLU A 40 -25.33 -1.91 25.59
C GLU A 40 -25.24 -1.84 24.07
N GLY A 41 -24.53 -2.78 23.43
CA GLY A 41 -24.45 -2.86 21.97
C GLY A 41 -25.82 -3.05 21.32
N TYR A 42 -26.68 -3.91 21.87
CA TYR A 42 -28.05 -4.07 21.36
C TYR A 42 -28.90 -2.81 21.57
N ARG A 43 -28.74 -2.10 22.67
CA ARG A 43 -29.43 -0.83 22.91
C ARG A 43 -29.06 0.22 21.84
N GLN A 44 -27.79 0.33 21.50
CA GLN A 44 -27.32 1.26 20.47
C GLN A 44 -27.78 0.87 19.08
N LEU A 45 -27.82 -0.42 18.74
CA LEU A 45 -28.38 -0.91 17.48
C LEU A 45 -29.90 -0.63 17.37
N ASN A 46 -30.64 -0.77 18.47
CA ASN A 46 -32.08 -0.41 18.50
C ASN A 46 -32.26 1.10 18.26
N LEU A 47 -31.45 1.96 18.89
CA LEU A 47 -31.48 3.40 18.66
C LEU A 47 -31.19 3.73 17.16
N PHE A 48 -30.18 3.09 16.61
CA PHE A 48 -29.86 3.24 15.18
C PHE A 48 -31.06 2.83 14.29
N GLY A 49 -31.68 1.70 14.58
CA GLY A 49 -32.86 1.23 13.86
C GLY A 49 -34.04 2.20 13.93
N LEU A 50 -34.32 2.78 15.11
CA LEU A 50 -35.35 3.80 15.28
C LEU A 50 -35.06 5.06 14.45
N VAL A 51 -33.83 5.56 14.45
CA VAL A 51 -33.41 6.72 13.66
C VAL A 51 -33.52 6.41 12.16
N PHE A 52 -33.05 5.23 11.74
CA PHE A 52 -33.13 4.79 10.36
C PHE A 52 -34.56 4.77 9.83
N GLU A 53 -35.50 4.17 10.58
CA GLU A 53 -36.92 4.12 10.22
C GLU A 53 -37.55 5.53 10.20
N ARG A 54 -37.15 6.41 11.13
CA ARG A 54 -37.63 7.79 11.17
C ARG A 54 -37.17 8.58 9.94
N VAL A 55 -35.90 8.48 9.58
CA VAL A 55 -35.33 9.12 8.38
C VAL A 55 -36.03 8.60 7.12
N ARG A 56 -36.17 7.27 6.99
CA ARG A 56 -36.83 6.65 5.83
C ARG A 56 -38.30 7.10 5.65
N GLY A 57 -39.01 7.26 6.78
CA GLY A 57 -40.45 7.59 6.75
C GLY A 57 -40.79 9.07 6.71
N GLN A 58 -39.88 9.95 7.12
CA GLN A 58 -40.18 11.37 7.35
C GLN A 58 -39.26 12.36 6.64
N TYR A 59 -38.16 11.89 5.99
CA TYR A 59 -37.33 12.79 5.22
C TYR A 59 -38.11 13.36 4.02
N VAL A 60 -37.81 14.61 3.66
CA VAL A 60 -38.54 15.35 2.61
C VAL A 60 -38.55 14.64 1.26
N ASP A 61 -37.44 14.00 0.89
CA ASP A 61 -37.30 13.21 -0.32
C ASP A 61 -37.29 11.72 -0.02
N LYS A 62 -37.65 10.88 -1.01
CA LYS A 62 -37.58 9.43 -0.85
C LYS A 62 -36.13 8.95 -0.70
N ALA A 63 -35.72 8.61 0.51
CA ALA A 63 -34.40 8.05 0.79
C ALA A 63 -34.34 6.55 0.50
N GLU A 64 -33.35 6.11 -0.29
CA GLU A 64 -33.13 4.70 -0.58
C GLU A 64 -32.46 4.00 0.59
N PRO A 65 -33.06 2.90 1.14
CA PRO A 65 -32.53 2.22 2.33
C PRO A 65 -31.08 1.76 2.18
N GLY A 66 -30.71 1.23 1.01
CA GLY A 66 -29.34 0.77 0.75
C GLY A 66 -28.29 1.88 0.84
N LYS A 67 -28.60 3.08 0.31
CA LYS A 67 -27.71 4.25 0.42
C LYS A 67 -27.59 4.75 1.84
N LEU A 68 -28.69 4.76 2.61
CA LEU A 68 -28.64 5.15 4.04
C LEU A 68 -27.74 4.22 4.85
N VAL A 69 -27.84 2.92 4.63
CA VAL A 69 -26.98 1.92 5.29
C VAL A 69 -25.51 2.14 4.87
N GLN A 70 -25.25 2.36 3.60
CA GLN A 70 -23.90 2.63 3.12
C GLN A 70 -23.31 3.88 3.77
N PHE A 71 -24.04 5.00 3.80
CA PHE A 71 -23.59 6.23 4.46
C PHE A 71 -23.34 6.03 5.95
N ALA A 72 -24.13 5.20 6.63
CA ALA A 72 -23.93 4.88 8.03
C ALA A 72 -22.63 4.06 8.25
N ILE A 73 -22.37 3.07 7.40
CA ILE A 73 -21.13 2.27 7.43
C ILE A 73 -19.92 3.18 7.14
N ASP A 74 -19.99 4.00 6.11
CA ASP A 74 -18.93 4.93 5.72
C ASP A 74 -18.65 5.96 6.84
N GLY A 75 -19.71 6.48 7.48
CA GLY A 75 -19.60 7.36 8.64
C GLY A 75 -18.94 6.70 9.85
N MET A 76 -19.30 5.46 10.13
CA MET A 76 -18.68 4.68 11.21
C MET A 76 -17.19 4.44 10.95
N LEU A 77 -16.82 4.04 9.75
CA LEU A 77 -15.43 3.72 9.40
C LEU A 77 -14.56 4.98 9.34
N SER A 78 -15.05 6.07 8.72
CA SER A 78 -14.34 7.36 8.66
C SER A 78 -14.14 7.99 10.04
N GLY A 79 -14.97 7.62 11.02
CA GLY A 79 -14.79 8.01 12.42
C GLY A 79 -13.66 7.26 13.15
N LEU A 80 -13.14 6.17 12.58
CA LEU A 80 -12.02 5.40 13.14
C LEU A 80 -10.68 5.93 12.66
N ASP A 81 -10.48 5.97 11.35
CA ASP A 81 -9.25 6.44 10.69
C ASP A 81 -9.50 6.65 9.18
N PRO A 82 -8.61 7.38 8.46
CA PRO A 82 -8.80 7.68 7.04
C PRO A 82 -8.55 6.49 6.08
N HIS A 83 -8.09 5.35 6.59
CA HIS A 83 -7.74 4.18 5.79
C HIS A 83 -8.76 3.04 5.89
N SER A 84 -9.58 3.05 6.94
CA SER A 84 -10.67 2.10 7.12
C SER A 84 -11.85 2.47 6.23
N VAL A 85 -12.21 1.58 5.30
CA VAL A 85 -13.28 1.85 4.33
C VAL A 85 -14.11 0.59 4.05
N TYR A 86 -15.37 0.80 3.69
CA TYR A 86 -16.21 -0.22 3.11
C TYR A 86 -16.03 -0.21 1.58
N MET A 87 -15.88 -1.38 1.00
CA MET A 87 -15.84 -1.59 -0.44
C MET A 87 -17.05 -2.43 -0.85
N ASP A 88 -17.85 -1.92 -1.75
CA ASP A 88 -18.89 -2.74 -2.39
C ASP A 88 -18.28 -3.90 -3.20
N ALA A 89 -19.12 -4.75 -3.76
CA ALA A 89 -18.64 -5.90 -4.54
C ALA A 89 -17.79 -5.49 -5.75
N LYS A 90 -18.01 -4.30 -6.34
CA LYS A 90 -17.21 -3.76 -7.44
C LYS A 90 -15.85 -3.27 -6.94
N GLY A 91 -15.82 -2.45 -5.90
CA GLY A 91 -14.59 -1.95 -5.29
C GLY A 91 -13.69 -3.07 -4.79
N PHE A 92 -14.30 -4.12 -4.20
CA PHE A 92 -13.54 -5.30 -3.76
C PHE A 92 -12.93 -6.06 -4.95
N ARG A 93 -13.66 -6.23 -6.06
CA ARG A 93 -13.08 -6.84 -7.29
C ARG A 93 -11.92 -6.01 -7.86
N ASN A 94 -12.05 -4.69 -7.88
CA ASN A 94 -10.98 -3.79 -8.34
C ASN A 94 -9.74 -3.93 -7.47
N LEU A 95 -9.89 -3.94 -6.14
CA LEU A 95 -8.78 -4.19 -5.23
C LEU A 95 -8.07 -5.51 -5.52
N LEU A 96 -8.81 -6.59 -5.78
CA LEU A 96 -8.22 -7.90 -6.11
C LEU A 96 -7.45 -7.86 -7.43
N VAL A 97 -7.93 -7.10 -8.42
CA VAL A 97 -7.24 -6.88 -9.69
C VAL A 97 -5.93 -6.12 -9.48
N ASP A 98 -5.98 -5.00 -8.76
CA ASP A 98 -4.79 -4.19 -8.49
C ASP A 98 -3.74 -4.97 -7.67
N THR A 99 -4.21 -5.79 -6.72
CA THR A 99 -3.37 -6.65 -5.90
C THR A 99 -2.67 -7.73 -6.72
N ARG A 100 -3.37 -8.34 -7.68
CA ARG A 100 -2.79 -9.35 -8.58
C ARG A 100 -1.78 -8.75 -9.55
N GLY A 101 -1.92 -7.47 -9.89
CA GLY A 101 -1.12 -6.81 -10.91
C GLY A 101 -1.46 -7.28 -12.33
N GLU A 102 -2.64 -7.90 -12.49
CA GLU A 102 -3.10 -8.40 -13.78
C GLU A 102 -4.62 -8.33 -13.90
N PHE A 103 -5.11 -8.09 -15.12
CA PHE A 103 -6.55 -8.05 -15.41
C PHE A 103 -6.85 -8.48 -16.84
N GLY A 104 -8.05 -9.01 -17.04
CA GLY A 104 -8.56 -9.26 -18.38
C GLY A 104 -8.95 -7.95 -19.08
N GLY A 105 -8.33 -7.67 -20.23
CA GLY A 105 -8.54 -6.42 -20.94
C GLY A 105 -7.83 -6.38 -22.29
N ILE A 106 -7.66 -5.18 -22.83
CA ILE A 106 -7.04 -4.97 -24.15
C ILE A 106 -5.64 -4.34 -24.05
N GLY A 107 -5.27 -3.74 -22.91
CA GLY A 107 -3.91 -3.21 -22.68
C GLY A 107 -3.68 -1.85 -23.35
N ILE A 108 -4.50 -0.85 -22.99
CA ILE A 108 -4.29 0.55 -23.40
C ILE A 108 -4.36 1.48 -22.18
N GLU A 109 -3.57 2.53 -22.23
CA GLU A 109 -3.69 3.67 -21.35
C GLU A 109 -4.54 4.74 -22.03
N VAL A 110 -5.56 5.23 -21.34
CA VAL A 110 -6.54 6.17 -21.92
C VAL A 110 -6.80 7.34 -21.00
N THR A 111 -7.22 8.46 -21.60
CA THR A 111 -7.73 9.63 -20.89
C THR A 111 -9.03 10.09 -21.50
N MET A 112 -9.83 10.86 -20.75
CA MET A 112 -11.03 11.48 -21.27
C MET A 112 -10.69 12.87 -21.81
N GLU A 113 -11.03 13.14 -23.05
CA GLU A 113 -10.86 14.44 -23.71
C GLU A 113 -12.12 14.79 -24.50
N GLU A 114 -12.74 15.91 -24.18
CA GLU A 114 -13.98 16.39 -24.83
C GLU A 114 -15.12 15.34 -24.85
N GLY A 115 -15.22 14.52 -23.81
CA GLY A 115 -16.23 13.47 -23.71
C GLY A 115 -15.96 12.21 -24.56
N LEU A 116 -14.77 12.08 -25.13
CA LEU A 116 -14.31 10.91 -25.87
C LEU A 116 -13.04 10.31 -25.21
N LEU A 117 -12.76 9.06 -25.51
CA LEU A 117 -11.55 8.40 -25.01
C LEU A 117 -10.38 8.61 -25.97
N ARG A 118 -9.34 9.29 -25.52
CA ARG A 118 -8.07 9.34 -26.23
C ARG A 118 -7.11 8.29 -25.70
N VAL A 119 -6.51 7.54 -26.61
CA VAL A 119 -5.42 6.62 -26.32
C VAL A 119 -4.15 7.40 -26.01
N VAL A 120 -3.64 7.32 -24.79
CA VAL A 120 -2.35 7.88 -24.40
C VAL A 120 -1.25 7.01 -25.01
N ALA A 121 -1.31 5.70 -24.76
CA ALA A 121 -0.42 4.71 -25.36
C ALA A 121 -1.05 3.29 -25.29
N PRO A 122 -0.86 2.44 -26.29
CA PRO A 122 -1.00 1.01 -26.13
C PRO A 122 0.16 0.47 -25.30
N ILE A 123 -0.11 -0.53 -24.45
CA ILE A 123 0.91 -1.25 -23.70
C ILE A 123 1.54 -2.29 -24.64
N ASP A 124 2.86 -2.34 -24.70
CA ASP A 124 3.60 -3.26 -25.57
C ASP A 124 3.18 -4.73 -25.36
N GLU A 125 3.19 -5.50 -26.43
CA GLU A 125 2.84 -6.93 -26.47
C GLU A 125 1.39 -7.26 -26.12
N THR A 126 0.53 -6.27 -25.85
CA THR A 126 -0.89 -6.47 -25.51
C THR A 126 -1.79 -6.63 -26.76
N PRO A 127 -3.03 -7.09 -26.59
CA PRO A 127 -3.98 -7.22 -27.68
C PRO A 127 -4.22 -5.93 -28.48
N ALA A 128 -4.27 -4.78 -27.81
CA ALA A 128 -4.46 -3.50 -28.49
C ALA A 128 -3.27 -3.10 -29.35
N ALA A 129 -2.04 -3.27 -28.83
CA ALA A 129 -0.83 -3.03 -29.61
C ALA A 129 -0.77 -3.95 -30.84
N LYS A 130 -1.06 -5.24 -30.69
CA LYS A 130 -1.13 -6.23 -31.78
C LYS A 130 -2.22 -5.93 -32.79
N ALA A 131 -3.32 -5.31 -32.36
CA ALA A 131 -4.41 -4.87 -33.20
C ALA A 131 -4.17 -3.53 -33.91
N GLY A 132 -2.99 -2.90 -33.70
CA GLY A 132 -2.58 -1.68 -34.37
C GLY A 132 -3.21 -0.40 -33.79
N ILE A 133 -3.66 -0.43 -32.54
CA ILE A 133 -4.05 0.79 -31.80
C ILE A 133 -2.80 1.63 -31.57
N MET A 134 -2.92 2.95 -31.76
CA MET A 134 -1.80 3.90 -31.66
C MET A 134 -2.08 5.00 -30.64
N SER A 135 -1.04 5.66 -30.17
CA SER A 135 -1.16 6.88 -29.37
C SER A 135 -1.91 7.96 -30.14
N ASN A 136 -2.77 8.72 -29.45
CA ASN A 136 -3.66 9.74 -29.98
C ASN A 136 -4.84 9.21 -30.83
N ASP A 137 -5.08 7.91 -30.91
CA ASP A 137 -6.35 7.38 -31.42
C ASP A 137 -7.50 7.84 -30.53
N ILE A 138 -8.64 8.20 -31.12
CA ILE A 138 -9.85 8.57 -30.41
C ILE A 138 -10.87 7.44 -30.53
N ILE A 139 -11.20 6.84 -29.42
CA ILE A 139 -12.23 5.79 -29.34
C ILE A 139 -13.58 6.46 -29.14
N THR A 140 -14.48 6.28 -30.07
CA THR A 140 -15.82 6.90 -30.08
C THR A 140 -16.92 5.95 -29.61
N HIS A 141 -16.74 4.63 -29.79
CA HIS A 141 -17.70 3.60 -29.38
C HIS A 141 -16.99 2.36 -28.84
N LEU A 142 -17.66 1.72 -27.86
CA LEU A 142 -17.32 0.43 -27.28
C LEU A 142 -18.50 -0.52 -27.50
N ASP A 143 -18.33 -1.63 -28.23
CA ASP A 143 -19.40 -2.60 -28.59
C ASP A 143 -20.65 -1.93 -29.16
N ASN A 144 -20.49 -0.99 -30.07
CA ASN A 144 -21.52 -0.15 -30.70
C ASN A 144 -22.21 0.87 -29.78
N GLU A 145 -21.84 0.95 -28.49
CA GLU A 145 -22.36 2.01 -27.60
C GLU A 145 -21.41 3.24 -27.66
N PRO A 146 -21.95 4.45 -27.76
CA PRO A 146 -21.12 5.66 -27.77
C PRO A 146 -20.45 5.84 -26.42
N VAL A 147 -19.20 6.32 -26.46
CA VAL A 147 -18.41 6.67 -25.26
C VAL A 147 -18.94 7.97 -24.64
N GLN A 148 -19.53 8.85 -25.44
CA GLN A 148 -20.05 10.14 -24.99
C GLN A 148 -21.09 9.97 -23.86
N GLY A 149 -20.85 10.67 -22.73
CA GLY A 149 -21.67 10.57 -21.52
C GLY A 149 -21.22 9.52 -20.51
N LEU A 150 -20.20 8.71 -20.85
CA LEU A 150 -19.56 7.82 -19.88
C LEU A 150 -18.47 8.56 -19.09
N THR A 151 -18.25 8.17 -17.83
CA THR A 151 -17.04 8.53 -17.11
C THR A 151 -15.86 7.69 -17.60
N LEU A 152 -14.61 8.15 -17.36
CA LEU A 152 -13.41 7.36 -17.67
C LEU A 152 -13.48 5.96 -17.04
N GLU A 153 -13.89 5.87 -15.77
CA GLU A 153 -14.03 4.60 -15.06
C GLU A 153 -15.05 3.66 -15.74
N GLN A 154 -16.22 4.18 -16.12
CA GLN A 154 -17.24 3.39 -16.82
C GLN A 154 -16.74 2.86 -18.18
N ALA A 155 -15.98 3.68 -18.90
CA ALA A 155 -15.39 3.27 -20.17
C ALA A 155 -14.29 2.22 -19.97
N VAL A 156 -13.43 2.38 -18.97
CA VAL A 156 -12.39 1.38 -18.59
C VAL A 156 -13.05 0.06 -18.18
N ASP A 157 -14.12 0.10 -17.39
CA ASP A 157 -14.87 -1.12 -17.00
C ASP A 157 -15.41 -1.88 -18.22
N LYS A 158 -15.92 -1.16 -19.24
CA LYS A 158 -16.38 -1.79 -20.48
C LYS A 158 -15.23 -2.38 -21.31
N MET A 159 -14.05 -1.77 -21.29
CA MET A 159 -12.86 -2.29 -21.97
C MET A 159 -12.26 -3.51 -21.25
N ARG A 160 -12.36 -3.58 -19.92
CA ARG A 160 -12.05 -4.77 -19.14
C ARG A 160 -13.07 -5.87 -19.40
N GLY A 161 -12.74 -7.11 -19.11
CA GLY A 161 -13.64 -8.25 -19.24
C GLY A 161 -12.92 -9.59 -19.18
N ARG A 162 -13.66 -10.66 -19.37
CA ARG A 162 -13.11 -12.03 -19.33
C ARG A 162 -12.05 -12.21 -20.42
N VAL A 163 -10.95 -12.87 -20.10
CA VAL A 163 -9.94 -13.32 -21.06
C VAL A 163 -10.63 -14.14 -22.15
N ASN A 164 -10.18 -13.99 -23.39
CA ASN A 164 -10.76 -14.58 -24.61
C ASN A 164 -12.14 -14.02 -25.04
N SER A 165 -12.73 -13.05 -24.32
CA SER A 165 -13.91 -12.34 -24.81
C SER A 165 -13.49 -11.24 -25.82
N LYS A 166 -14.39 -10.88 -26.75
CA LYS A 166 -14.13 -9.85 -27.75
C LYS A 166 -14.75 -8.51 -27.34
N ILE A 167 -14.13 -7.43 -27.76
CA ILE A 167 -14.67 -6.08 -27.75
C ILE A 167 -14.46 -5.44 -29.13
N LYS A 168 -15.39 -4.62 -29.56
CA LYS A 168 -15.30 -3.84 -30.80
C LYS A 168 -15.08 -2.37 -30.44
N LEU A 169 -14.03 -1.78 -30.98
CA LEU A 169 -13.73 -0.36 -30.83
C LEU A 169 -14.00 0.35 -32.15
N LYS A 170 -14.72 1.48 -32.13
CA LYS A 170 -14.75 2.41 -33.26
C LYS A 170 -13.75 3.51 -33.01
N VAL A 171 -12.74 3.57 -33.87
CA VAL A 171 -11.56 4.41 -33.71
C VAL A 171 -11.54 5.48 -34.80
N ARG A 172 -11.26 6.72 -34.40
CA ARG A 172 -10.94 7.84 -35.28
C ARG A 172 -9.45 8.15 -35.11
N ARG A 173 -8.72 8.14 -36.20
CA ARG A 173 -7.27 8.41 -36.25
C ARG A 173 -7.00 9.64 -37.09
N LYS A 174 -6.09 10.49 -36.66
CA LYS A 174 -5.62 11.63 -37.45
C LYS A 174 -4.93 11.13 -38.71
N GLY A 175 -5.38 11.60 -39.89
CA GLY A 175 -4.86 11.16 -41.19
C GLY A 175 -5.69 10.09 -41.88
N GLU A 176 -6.69 9.50 -41.21
CA GLU A 176 -7.70 8.63 -41.82
C GLU A 176 -8.96 9.45 -42.10
N GLU A 177 -9.55 9.30 -43.30
CA GLU A 177 -10.74 10.07 -43.68
C GLU A 177 -12.00 9.63 -42.90
N GLU A 178 -12.13 8.31 -42.63
CA GLU A 178 -13.28 7.77 -41.93
C GLU A 178 -12.88 6.96 -40.68
N PRO A 179 -13.77 6.93 -39.64
CA PRO A 179 -13.57 6.08 -38.48
C PRO A 179 -13.63 4.60 -38.88
N PHE A 180 -12.68 3.82 -38.42
CA PHE A 180 -12.61 2.38 -38.65
C PHE A 180 -12.95 1.57 -37.41
N GLN A 181 -13.31 0.30 -37.59
CA GLN A 181 -13.66 -0.61 -36.52
C GLN A 181 -12.55 -1.64 -36.29
N VAL A 182 -12.15 -1.80 -35.02
CA VAL A 182 -11.16 -2.80 -34.59
C VAL A 182 -11.83 -3.77 -33.63
N SER A 183 -11.76 -5.06 -33.92
CA SER A 183 -12.20 -6.12 -33.00
C SER A 183 -11.01 -6.69 -32.27
N ILE A 184 -10.99 -6.57 -30.93
CA ILE A 184 -9.88 -7.01 -30.09
C ILE A 184 -10.36 -8.13 -29.17
N THR A 185 -9.62 -9.23 -29.12
CA THR A 185 -9.85 -10.29 -28.15
C THR A 185 -9.11 -9.91 -26.86
N ARG A 186 -9.84 -9.81 -25.74
CA ARG A 186 -9.24 -9.52 -24.42
C ARG A 186 -8.30 -10.62 -24.01
N ASP A 187 -7.20 -10.23 -23.41
CA ASP A 187 -6.19 -11.13 -22.87
C ASP A 187 -5.82 -10.72 -21.44
N LEU A 188 -4.99 -11.50 -20.78
CA LEU A 188 -4.44 -11.15 -19.48
C LEU A 188 -3.40 -10.04 -19.66
N ILE A 189 -3.69 -8.87 -19.10
CA ILE A 189 -2.81 -7.71 -19.14
C ILE A 189 -2.02 -7.64 -17.85
N HIS A 190 -0.70 -7.74 -17.95
CA HIS A 190 0.21 -7.61 -16.82
C HIS A 190 0.62 -6.15 -16.65
N VAL A 191 0.38 -5.60 -15.46
CA VAL A 191 0.85 -4.27 -15.08
C VAL A 191 2.23 -4.42 -14.46
N ARG A 192 3.28 -4.06 -15.19
CA ARG A 192 4.65 -4.13 -14.67
C ARG A 192 4.81 -3.19 -13.48
N SER A 193 5.10 -3.76 -12.32
CA SER A 193 5.40 -3.03 -11.09
C SER A 193 6.87 -2.60 -11.01
N VAL A 194 7.74 -3.25 -11.78
CA VAL A 194 9.19 -3.00 -11.80
C VAL A 194 9.63 -2.55 -13.19
N ARG A 195 10.31 -1.40 -13.24
CA ARG A 195 10.99 -0.87 -14.44
C ARG A 195 12.47 -0.76 -14.12
N PHE A 196 13.33 -1.07 -15.08
CA PHE A 196 14.77 -1.03 -14.85
C PHE A 196 15.55 -0.68 -16.10
N HIS A 197 16.73 -0.12 -15.90
CA HIS A 197 17.74 0.12 -16.96
C HIS A 197 19.14 0.17 -16.32
N LEU A 198 20.15 0.08 -17.17
CA LEU A 198 21.54 0.26 -16.80
C LEU A 198 21.93 1.72 -17.06
N GLU A 199 22.45 2.39 -16.02
CA GLU A 199 22.97 3.76 -16.13
C GLU A 199 24.47 3.72 -16.34
N ASP A 200 24.97 4.40 -17.38
CA ASP A 200 26.38 4.49 -17.77
C ASP A 200 27.15 3.15 -17.72
N ASP A 201 26.49 2.05 -18.04
CA ASP A 201 27.00 0.68 -18.00
C ASP A 201 27.47 0.17 -16.63
N ASP A 202 27.36 0.95 -15.54
CA ASP A 202 27.97 0.61 -14.24
C ASP A 202 27.00 0.62 -13.04
N VAL A 203 25.79 1.19 -13.14
CA VAL A 203 24.81 1.22 -12.07
C VAL A 203 23.46 0.66 -12.53
N GLY A 204 22.96 -0.33 -11.83
CA GLY A 204 21.61 -0.86 -12.06
C GLY A 204 20.56 0.04 -11.42
N TYR A 205 19.72 0.70 -12.22
CA TYR A 205 18.56 1.44 -11.73
C TYR A 205 17.31 0.57 -11.81
N ILE A 206 16.58 0.47 -10.68
CA ILE A 206 15.34 -0.32 -10.55
C ILE A 206 14.28 0.53 -9.87
N ARG A 207 13.19 0.83 -10.57
CA ARG A 207 12.04 1.54 -10.02
C ARG A 207 10.91 0.57 -9.73
N ILE A 208 10.44 0.57 -8.49
CA ILE A 208 9.24 -0.17 -8.06
C ILE A 208 8.12 0.84 -7.89
N THR A 209 7.06 0.73 -8.70
CA THR A 209 5.95 1.69 -8.70
C THR A 209 4.85 1.35 -7.71
N GLN A 210 4.70 0.06 -7.38
CA GLN A 210 3.78 -0.47 -6.38
C GLN A 210 4.18 -1.89 -5.98
N PHE A 211 3.62 -2.41 -4.90
CA PHE A 211 3.85 -3.80 -4.46
C PHE A 211 2.62 -4.66 -4.78
N SER A 212 2.66 -5.35 -5.92
CA SER A 212 1.68 -6.33 -6.39
C SER A 212 2.29 -7.74 -6.43
N GLN A 213 1.49 -8.78 -6.64
CA GLN A 213 1.98 -10.17 -6.58
C GLN A 213 3.25 -10.47 -7.40
N PRO A 214 3.44 -9.95 -8.64
CA PRO A 214 4.64 -10.25 -9.43
C PRO A 214 5.88 -9.44 -9.03
N THR A 215 5.78 -8.46 -8.12
CA THR A 215 6.86 -7.47 -7.86
C THR A 215 8.20 -8.12 -7.50
N THR A 216 8.20 -9.13 -6.63
CA THR A 216 9.45 -9.79 -6.21
C THR A 216 10.11 -10.55 -7.34
N ASP A 217 9.34 -11.24 -8.17
CA ASP A 217 9.87 -12.00 -9.31
C ASP A 217 10.38 -11.06 -10.41
N GLU A 218 9.66 -9.95 -10.67
CA GLU A 218 10.11 -8.90 -11.57
C GLU A 218 11.41 -8.25 -11.08
N LEU A 219 11.53 -7.98 -9.76
CA LEU A 219 12.76 -7.46 -9.15
C LEU A 219 13.94 -8.43 -9.32
N LYS A 220 13.76 -9.72 -9.00
CA LYS A 220 14.80 -10.73 -9.15
C LYS A 220 15.27 -10.84 -10.61
N LYS A 221 14.31 -10.79 -11.54
CA LYS A 221 14.62 -10.76 -12.97
C LYS A 221 15.41 -9.51 -13.34
N ALA A 222 15.00 -8.32 -12.88
CA ALA A 222 15.71 -7.08 -13.13
C ALA A 222 17.16 -7.11 -12.63
N ILE A 223 17.39 -7.58 -11.40
CA ILE A 223 18.74 -7.72 -10.83
C ILE A 223 19.59 -8.66 -11.67
N LYS A 224 19.04 -9.81 -12.08
CA LYS A 224 19.73 -10.78 -12.95
C LYS A 224 20.09 -10.19 -14.30
N ASP A 225 19.13 -9.56 -14.97
CA ASP A 225 19.31 -8.99 -16.32
C ASP A 225 20.36 -7.87 -16.29
N LEU A 226 20.29 -6.96 -15.33
CA LEU A 226 21.28 -5.89 -15.13
C LEU A 226 22.68 -6.44 -14.80
N THR A 227 22.76 -7.49 -13.98
CA THR A 227 24.04 -8.14 -13.64
C THR A 227 24.68 -8.76 -14.88
N VAL A 228 23.90 -9.41 -15.74
CA VAL A 228 24.39 -10.00 -16.99
C VAL A 228 24.80 -8.90 -17.99
N GLN A 229 23.98 -7.86 -18.11
CA GLN A 229 24.23 -6.76 -19.05
C GLN A 229 25.50 -5.96 -18.73
N SER A 230 25.72 -5.63 -17.46
CA SER A 230 26.88 -4.85 -17.01
C SER A 230 28.12 -5.69 -16.79
N GLY A 231 27.98 -6.99 -16.46
CA GLY A 231 29.08 -7.87 -16.12
C GLY A 231 29.92 -7.35 -14.95
N ASP A 232 31.24 -7.34 -15.11
CA ASP A 232 32.19 -6.91 -14.07
C ASP A 232 32.19 -5.39 -13.82
N LYS A 233 31.56 -4.60 -14.70
CA LYS A 233 31.47 -3.15 -14.53
C LYS A 233 30.45 -2.75 -13.48
N LEU A 234 29.50 -3.64 -13.14
CA LEU A 234 28.40 -3.32 -12.22
C LEU A 234 28.91 -2.95 -10.83
N ARG A 235 28.73 -1.70 -10.45
CA ARG A 235 29.14 -1.15 -9.16
C ARG A 235 28.12 -1.35 -8.06
N GLY A 236 26.82 -1.25 -8.38
CA GLY A 236 25.74 -1.35 -7.39
C GLY A 236 24.38 -1.10 -7.99
N PHE A 237 23.40 -0.95 -7.12
CA PHE A 237 22.00 -0.78 -7.50
C PHE A 237 21.36 0.42 -6.80
N VAL A 238 20.46 1.08 -7.52
CA VAL A 238 19.55 2.10 -6.98
C VAL A 238 18.13 1.54 -7.06
N ILE A 239 17.45 1.44 -5.92
CA ILE A 239 16.04 1.06 -5.82
C ILE A 239 15.21 2.34 -5.62
N ASP A 240 14.42 2.72 -6.61
CA ASP A 240 13.59 3.91 -6.56
C ASP A 240 12.17 3.58 -6.10
N LEU A 241 11.84 3.99 -4.87
CA LEU A 241 10.52 3.87 -4.24
C LEU A 241 9.78 5.20 -4.17
N ARG A 242 10.25 6.25 -4.80
CA ARG A 242 9.60 7.56 -4.79
C ARG A 242 8.22 7.49 -5.44
N ASN A 243 7.23 8.13 -4.81
CA ASN A 243 5.82 8.10 -5.22
C ASN A 243 5.23 6.68 -5.34
N ASN A 244 5.76 5.73 -4.57
CA ASN A 244 5.20 4.39 -4.45
C ASN A 244 4.31 4.32 -3.21
N PRO A 245 2.97 4.20 -3.36
CA PRO A 245 2.02 4.23 -2.23
C PRO A 245 2.03 2.96 -1.38
N GLY A 246 2.86 1.97 -1.74
CA GLY A 246 2.93 0.67 -1.09
C GLY A 246 2.23 -0.44 -1.86
N GLY A 247 1.55 -1.30 -1.15
CA GLY A 247 0.85 -2.49 -1.68
C GLY A 247 0.90 -3.65 -0.72
N LEU A 248 1.14 -4.86 -1.23
CA LEU A 248 1.13 -6.10 -0.47
C LEU A 248 2.28 -6.19 0.54
N LEU A 249 1.94 -6.56 1.78
CA LEU A 249 2.92 -6.77 2.86
C LEU A 249 3.90 -7.92 2.54
N ASP A 250 3.40 -9.03 2.02
CA ASP A 250 4.23 -10.18 1.64
C ASP A 250 5.26 -9.82 0.57
N GLN A 251 4.91 -8.93 -0.36
CA GLN A 251 5.84 -8.42 -1.36
C GLN A 251 6.86 -7.45 -0.75
N ALA A 252 6.48 -6.60 0.20
CA ALA A 252 7.46 -5.78 0.92
C ALA A 252 8.47 -6.63 1.69
N ILE A 253 7.99 -7.71 2.33
CA ILE A 253 8.85 -8.68 3.03
C ILE A 253 9.79 -9.37 2.04
N SER A 254 9.26 -9.92 0.94
CA SER A 254 10.06 -10.67 -0.04
C SER A 254 11.04 -9.78 -0.82
N VAL A 255 10.68 -8.51 -1.08
CA VAL A 255 11.59 -7.51 -1.69
C VAL A 255 12.71 -7.14 -0.71
N SER A 256 12.40 -6.95 0.58
CA SER A 256 13.43 -6.70 1.60
C SER A 256 14.37 -7.90 1.77
N ASP A 257 13.79 -9.11 1.79
CA ASP A 257 14.51 -10.37 1.89
C ASP A 257 15.49 -10.58 0.74
N ALA A 258 15.16 -10.10 -0.46
CA ALA A 258 16.04 -10.17 -1.64
C ALA A 258 17.41 -9.47 -1.45
N PHE A 259 17.54 -8.60 -0.46
CA PHE A 259 18.74 -7.82 -0.18
C PHE A 259 19.39 -8.14 1.20
N LEU A 260 18.74 -8.96 2.02
CA LEU A 260 19.17 -9.24 3.39
C LEU A 260 19.57 -10.70 3.56
N GLU A 261 20.61 -10.95 4.35
CA GLU A 261 21.07 -12.30 4.68
C GLU A 261 20.40 -12.87 5.95
N LYS A 262 19.91 -12.00 6.85
CA LYS A 262 19.33 -12.37 8.15
C LYS A 262 18.71 -11.16 8.85
N GLY A 263 17.97 -11.43 9.90
CA GLY A 263 17.43 -10.43 10.82
C GLY A 263 15.95 -10.12 10.55
N GLU A 264 15.32 -9.39 11.45
CA GLU A 264 13.92 -8.98 11.32
C GLU A 264 13.79 -7.96 10.18
N ILE A 265 12.74 -8.09 9.37
CA ILE A 265 12.37 -7.14 8.32
C ILE A 265 11.35 -6.14 8.87
N VAL A 266 10.30 -6.66 9.51
CA VAL A 266 9.20 -5.86 10.04
C VAL A 266 8.49 -6.64 11.15
N SER A 267 7.99 -5.94 12.16
CA SER A 267 6.99 -6.50 13.08
C SER A 267 5.64 -5.81 12.90
N VAL A 268 4.59 -6.63 12.97
CA VAL A 268 3.19 -6.22 12.91
C VAL A 268 2.59 -6.41 14.29
N ARG A 269 2.09 -5.32 14.91
CA ARG A 269 1.55 -5.35 16.27
C ARG A 269 0.09 -4.96 16.25
N GLY A 270 -0.75 -5.93 16.58
CA GLY A 270 -2.19 -5.75 16.70
C GLY A 270 -2.63 -5.18 18.06
N ARG A 271 -3.94 -5.17 18.27
CA ARG A 271 -4.57 -4.62 19.48
C ARG A 271 -4.17 -5.37 20.77
N LYS A 272 -3.90 -6.68 20.66
CA LYS A 272 -3.52 -7.52 21.80
C LYS A 272 -2.05 -7.88 21.72
N PRO A 273 -1.31 -7.91 22.85
CA PRO A 273 0.12 -8.23 22.86
C PRO A 273 0.48 -9.58 22.23
N GLU A 274 -0.40 -10.58 22.34
CA GLU A 274 -0.22 -11.91 21.72
C GLU A 274 -0.33 -11.88 20.19
N ASN A 275 -0.83 -10.80 19.59
CA ASN A 275 -0.99 -10.65 18.14
C ASN A 275 0.22 -9.96 17.49
N ILE A 276 1.43 -10.19 18.03
CA ILE A 276 2.66 -9.69 17.41
C ILE A 276 3.17 -10.72 16.42
N GLN A 277 3.27 -10.31 15.14
CA GLN A 277 3.90 -11.10 14.09
C GLN A 277 5.24 -10.47 13.74
N ARG A 278 6.29 -11.27 13.60
CA ARG A 278 7.62 -10.85 13.20
C ARG A 278 8.02 -11.57 11.92
N PHE A 279 8.49 -10.82 10.96
CA PHE A 279 8.96 -11.36 9.68
C PHE A 279 10.46 -11.12 9.59
N SER A 280 11.20 -12.18 9.28
CA SER A 280 12.66 -12.17 9.25
C SER A 280 13.17 -12.61 7.88
N ALA A 281 14.33 -12.09 7.51
CA ALA A 281 15.01 -12.42 6.28
C ALA A 281 15.59 -13.84 6.32
N GLN A 282 15.60 -14.46 5.15
CA GLN A 282 16.27 -15.73 4.86
C GLN A 282 17.59 -15.45 4.15
N ARG A 283 18.50 -16.42 4.14
CA ARG A 283 19.79 -16.27 3.46
C ARG A 283 19.63 -16.12 1.96
N GLY A 284 20.29 -15.13 1.37
CA GLY A 284 20.39 -15.01 -0.07
C GLY A 284 20.24 -13.59 -0.62
N ASP A 285 21.24 -12.73 -0.39
CA ASP A 285 21.30 -11.43 -1.07
C ASP A 285 21.53 -11.60 -2.58
N PHE A 286 20.50 -11.30 -3.38
CA PHE A 286 20.55 -11.43 -4.85
C PHE A 286 21.57 -10.49 -5.51
N THR A 287 21.95 -9.40 -4.84
CA THR A 287 22.95 -8.46 -5.36
C THR A 287 24.39 -8.85 -4.95
N LYS A 288 24.55 -9.94 -4.21
CA LYS A 288 25.85 -10.41 -3.70
C LYS A 288 26.61 -9.31 -2.92
N ASN A 289 25.90 -8.63 -2.04
CA ASN A 289 26.41 -7.51 -1.23
C ASN A 289 26.97 -6.32 -2.02
N LYS A 290 26.59 -6.15 -3.28
CA LYS A 290 26.94 -4.93 -4.01
C LYS A 290 26.32 -3.70 -3.34
N PRO A 291 26.95 -2.52 -3.43
CA PRO A 291 26.42 -1.26 -2.93
C PRO A 291 24.95 -1.05 -3.33
N LEU A 292 24.14 -0.55 -2.39
CA LEU A 292 22.72 -0.37 -2.56
C LEU A 292 22.29 1.01 -2.04
N VAL A 293 21.53 1.74 -2.85
CA VAL A 293 20.86 2.98 -2.46
C VAL A 293 19.36 2.79 -2.63
N VAL A 294 18.58 3.33 -1.69
CA VAL A 294 17.12 3.40 -1.79
C VAL A 294 16.71 4.87 -1.88
N LEU A 295 15.94 5.22 -2.92
CA LEU A 295 15.34 6.54 -3.09
C LEU A 295 13.93 6.55 -2.53
N ILE A 296 13.64 7.52 -1.65
CA ILE A 296 12.30 7.78 -1.09
C ILE A 296 11.92 9.25 -1.21
N ASN A 297 10.62 9.54 -1.10
CA ASN A 297 10.09 10.88 -0.98
C ASN A 297 8.75 10.90 -0.20
N GLY A 298 8.12 12.06 -0.06
CA GLY A 298 6.84 12.22 0.63
C GLY A 298 5.68 11.39 0.05
N GLY A 299 5.82 10.82 -1.15
CA GLY A 299 4.87 9.89 -1.76
C GLY A 299 5.20 8.40 -1.53
N SER A 300 6.32 8.08 -0.88
CA SER A 300 6.68 6.71 -0.50
C SER A 300 5.94 6.31 0.76
N ALA A 301 5.05 5.30 0.70
CA ALA A 301 4.18 4.95 1.81
C ALA A 301 4.09 3.44 2.07
N SER A 302 3.75 3.04 3.32
CA SER A 302 3.38 1.67 3.69
C SER A 302 4.46 0.63 3.35
N ALA A 303 4.23 -0.28 2.38
CA ALA A 303 5.19 -1.30 1.93
C ALA A 303 6.55 -0.70 1.52
N SER A 304 6.55 0.48 0.88
CA SER A 304 7.80 1.20 0.55
C SER A 304 8.58 1.60 1.79
N GLU A 305 7.87 1.99 2.86
CA GLU A 305 8.47 2.37 4.13
C GLU A 305 9.01 1.16 4.90
N ILE A 306 8.36 -0.01 4.74
CA ILE A 306 8.87 -1.27 5.29
C ILE A 306 10.21 -1.61 4.63
N VAL A 307 10.29 -1.57 3.29
CA VAL A 307 11.53 -1.87 2.56
C VAL A 307 12.63 -0.87 2.90
N ALA A 308 12.34 0.44 2.84
CA ALA A 308 13.32 1.47 3.15
C ALA A 308 13.82 1.37 4.61
N GLY A 309 12.91 1.22 5.58
CA GLY A 309 13.24 1.11 6.99
C GLY A 309 13.99 -0.16 7.34
N ALA A 310 13.62 -1.30 6.75
CA ALA A 310 14.36 -2.55 6.96
C ALA A 310 15.79 -2.47 6.43
N LEU A 311 15.98 -1.99 5.21
CA LEU A 311 17.31 -1.88 4.59
C LEU A 311 18.19 -0.83 5.29
N GLN A 312 17.59 0.25 5.79
CA GLN A 312 18.26 1.29 6.58
C GLN A 312 18.71 0.75 7.93
N ASP A 313 17.81 0.14 8.72
CA ASP A 313 18.09 -0.37 10.05
C ASP A 313 19.17 -1.45 10.03
N HIS A 314 19.20 -2.28 8.98
CA HIS A 314 20.26 -3.27 8.74
C HIS A 314 21.56 -2.67 8.16
N ARG A 315 21.58 -1.36 7.88
CA ARG A 315 22.70 -0.70 7.19
C ARG A 315 23.05 -1.38 5.86
N ARG A 316 22.03 -1.97 5.20
CA ARG A 316 22.21 -2.64 3.91
C ARG A 316 22.20 -1.66 2.76
N ALA A 317 21.41 -0.59 2.89
CA ALA A 317 21.31 0.46 1.90
C ALA A 317 21.45 1.84 2.54
N THR A 318 21.95 2.80 1.77
CA THR A 318 21.85 4.23 2.10
C THR A 318 20.53 4.76 1.54
N VAL A 319 19.70 5.34 2.39
CA VAL A 319 18.42 5.92 2.01
C VAL A 319 18.59 7.40 1.67
N ILE A 320 18.18 7.80 0.46
CA ILE A 320 18.39 9.16 -0.08
C ILE A 320 17.05 9.76 -0.52
N GLY A 321 16.89 11.07 -0.37
CA GLY A 321 15.73 11.82 -0.84
C GLY A 321 15.08 12.67 0.24
N THR A 322 13.78 12.61 0.38
CA THR A 322 13.05 13.31 1.45
C THR A 322 12.28 12.28 2.29
N ARG A 323 11.90 12.66 3.52
CA ARG A 323 11.19 11.76 4.43
C ARG A 323 9.94 11.18 3.77
N SER A 324 9.64 9.90 4.04
CA SER A 324 8.48 9.20 3.52
C SER A 324 7.16 9.68 4.16
N PHE A 325 6.03 9.17 3.69
CA PHE A 325 4.68 9.60 4.02
C PHE A 325 4.29 9.40 5.49
N GLY A 326 4.70 8.28 6.10
CA GLY A 326 4.39 7.93 7.49
C GLY A 326 3.18 7.02 7.66
N LYS A 327 2.82 6.21 6.68
CA LYS A 327 1.72 5.25 6.80
C LYS A 327 2.16 3.96 7.48
N GLY A 328 2.10 3.94 8.80
CA GLY A 328 2.46 2.79 9.63
C GLY A 328 1.29 1.89 10.02
N SER A 329 0.09 2.11 9.49
CA SER A 329 -1.11 1.31 9.77
C SER A 329 -1.25 0.12 8.81
N VAL A 330 -1.68 -1.02 9.36
CA VAL A 330 -1.95 -2.27 8.63
C VAL A 330 -3.44 -2.40 8.37
N GLN A 331 -3.84 -2.49 7.10
CA GLN A 331 -5.22 -2.76 6.73
C GLN A 331 -5.42 -4.24 6.40
N SER A 332 -6.36 -4.87 7.12
CA SER A 332 -6.87 -6.20 6.77
C SER A 332 -8.08 -6.06 5.86
N VAL A 333 -8.12 -6.87 4.81
CA VAL A 333 -9.29 -6.98 3.94
C VAL A 333 -10.16 -8.14 4.43
N ILE A 334 -11.37 -7.84 4.88
CA ILE A 334 -12.31 -8.78 5.49
C ILE A 334 -13.52 -8.91 4.56
N PRO A 335 -13.64 -10.01 3.78
CA PRO A 335 -14.81 -10.24 2.92
C PRO A 335 -16.11 -10.35 3.74
N LEU A 336 -17.18 -9.72 3.27
CA LEU A 336 -18.52 -9.74 3.90
C LEU A 336 -19.49 -10.68 3.17
N GLY A 337 -18.97 -11.64 2.43
CA GLY A 337 -19.74 -12.56 1.58
C GLY A 337 -19.83 -12.07 0.14
N GLN A 338 -20.33 -12.94 -0.76
CA GLN A 338 -20.25 -12.72 -2.21
C GLN A 338 -20.95 -11.47 -2.73
N ALA A 339 -22.04 -11.03 -2.07
CA ALA A 339 -22.83 -9.88 -2.49
C ALA A 339 -22.48 -8.57 -1.78
N ASN A 340 -21.84 -8.64 -0.61
CA ASN A 340 -21.68 -7.51 0.31
C ASN A 340 -20.31 -6.84 0.26
N GLY A 341 -19.46 -7.22 -0.69
CA GLY A 341 -18.11 -6.63 -0.80
C GLY A 341 -17.17 -7.01 0.35
N ALA A 342 -16.40 -6.04 0.86
CA ALA A 342 -15.42 -6.26 1.91
C ALA A 342 -15.21 -5.00 2.77
N LEU A 343 -14.72 -5.20 3.99
CA LEU A 343 -14.13 -4.14 4.81
C LEU A 343 -12.62 -4.13 4.58
N ARG A 344 -12.05 -2.96 4.36
CA ARG A 344 -10.64 -2.69 4.58
C ARG A 344 -10.53 -1.97 5.92
N LEU A 345 -10.03 -2.66 6.94
CA LEU A 345 -10.05 -2.20 8.32
C LEU A 345 -8.63 -2.15 8.88
N THR A 346 -8.27 -1.09 9.56
CA THR A 346 -7.00 -0.98 10.27
C THR A 346 -7.01 -1.88 11.50
N THR A 347 -6.12 -2.88 11.51
CA THR A 347 -6.08 -3.94 12.53
C THR A 347 -4.76 -3.99 13.30
N ALA A 348 -3.71 -3.35 12.80
CA ALA A 348 -2.38 -3.38 13.41
C ALA A 348 -1.53 -2.19 12.97
N ARG A 349 -0.30 -2.10 13.49
CA ARG A 349 0.74 -1.13 13.10
C ARG A 349 2.03 -1.83 12.74
N TYR A 350 2.78 -1.21 11.82
CA TYR A 350 4.12 -1.62 11.41
C TYR A 350 5.19 -0.99 12.31
N PHE A 351 6.22 -1.79 12.58
CA PHE A 351 7.43 -1.34 13.27
C PHE A 351 8.66 -1.85 12.52
N THR A 352 9.66 -0.99 12.37
CA THR A 352 10.94 -1.35 11.75
C THR A 352 11.73 -2.33 12.63
N PRO A 353 12.81 -2.96 12.14
CA PRO A 353 13.66 -3.85 12.93
C PRO A 353 14.18 -3.23 14.23
N SER A 354 14.50 -1.93 14.22
CA SER A 354 14.92 -1.18 15.42
C SER A 354 13.77 -0.89 16.40
N GLY A 355 12.55 -1.30 16.07
CA GLY A 355 11.34 -1.12 16.89
C GLY A 355 10.68 0.25 16.77
N HIS A 356 11.09 1.09 15.81
CA HIS A 356 10.46 2.36 15.56
C HIS A 356 9.12 2.21 14.83
N SER A 357 8.10 2.93 15.30
CA SER A 357 6.81 3.02 14.61
C SER A 357 6.92 3.94 13.39
N ILE A 358 6.43 3.47 12.24
CA ILE A 358 6.35 4.26 11.00
C ILE A 358 5.20 5.28 11.08
N GLN A 359 4.14 4.99 11.88
CA GLN A 359 2.89 5.77 11.92
C GLN A 359 3.11 7.24 12.24
N ALA A 360 2.68 8.11 11.31
CA ALA A 360 2.77 9.58 11.35
C ALA A 360 4.20 10.12 11.57
N LYS A 361 5.23 9.30 11.29
CA LYS A 361 6.66 9.64 11.37
C LYS A 361 7.37 9.49 10.05
N GLY A 362 7.09 8.39 9.35
CA GLY A 362 7.80 8.00 8.15
C GLY A 362 9.22 7.51 8.41
N ILE A 363 9.93 7.27 7.33
CA ILE A 363 11.35 6.95 7.29
C ILE A 363 12.10 8.22 6.89
N SER A 364 13.03 8.66 7.73
CA SER A 364 13.93 9.77 7.41
C SER A 364 15.09 9.26 6.57
N PRO A 365 15.45 9.93 5.47
CA PRO A 365 16.60 9.51 4.68
C PRO A 365 17.91 9.72 5.44
N ASP A 366 18.94 8.93 5.10
CA ASP A 366 20.32 9.14 5.60
C ASP A 366 20.94 10.36 4.95
N ILE A 367 20.57 10.65 3.69
CA ILE A 367 21.00 11.83 2.93
C ILE A 367 19.75 12.56 2.44
N GLU A 368 19.45 13.71 3.04
CA GLU A 368 18.33 14.52 2.59
C GLU A 368 18.70 15.29 1.31
N VAL A 369 17.87 15.16 0.28
CA VAL A 369 18.02 15.87 -0.98
C VAL A 369 16.69 16.48 -1.39
N LEU A 370 16.61 17.80 -1.39
CA LEU A 370 15.44 18.55 -1.85
C LEU A 370 15.52 18.82 -3.34
N GLN A 371 14.39 18.67 -4.05
CA GLN A 371 14.25 19.02 -5.44
C GLN A 371 13.87 20.50 -5.62
N ASP A 372 14.28 21.10 -6.72
CA ASP A 372 13.78 22.40 -7.13
C ASP A 372 12.38 22.23 -7.72
N VAL A 373 11.36 22.64 -6.97
CA VAL A 373 9.97 22.56 -7.43
C VAL A 373 9.65 23.83 -8.22
N PRO A 374 9.27 23.71 -9.51
CA PRO A 374 8.79 24.84 -10.31
C PRO A 374 7.58 25.52 -9.65
N ASP A 375 7.48 26.85 -9.78
CA ASP A 375 6.43 27.65 -9.09
C ASP A 375 5.01 27.15 -9.41
N GLN A 376 4.77 26.70 -10.62
CA GLN A 376 3.47 26.14 -11.04
C GLN A 376 3.05 24.89 -10.26
N PHE A 377 3.98 24.17 -9.64
CA PHE A 377 3.71 22.96 -8.82
C PHE A 377 3.80 23.25 -7.31
N LYS A 378 4.27 24.42 -6.88
CA LYS A 378 4.41 24.74 -5.45
C LYS A 378 3.07 24.77 -4.72
N ALA A 379 2.00 25.25 -5.37
CA ALA A 379 0.65 25.30 -4.79
C ALA A 379 -0.02 23.92 -4.62
N GLY A 380 0.46 22.88 -5.31
CA GLY A 380 -0.05 21.49 -5.22
C GLY A 380 0.89 20.53 -4.49
N THR A 381 2.08 20.98 -4.09
CA THR A 381 3.06 20.20 -3.33
C THR A 381 2.95 20.47 -1.83
N ASP A 382 1.75 20.77 -1.35
CA ASP A 382 1.53 20.78 0.09
C ASP A 382 2.11 19.49 0.64
N ARG A 383 2.95 19.63 1.65
CA ARG A 383 3.67 18.54 2.31
C ARG A 383 2.67 17.62 3.00
N ILE A 384 1.91 16.88 2.16
CA ILE A 384 0.89 15.94 2.62
C ILE A 384 1.62 14.72 3.16
N GLY A 385 1.36 14.41 4.42
CA GLY A 385 1.82 13.20 5.08
C GLY A 385 0.72 12.65 5.95
N GLU A 386 0.92 11.50 6.53
CA GLU A 386 -0.06 10.82 7.38
C GLU A 386 -0.60 11.72 8.49
N ALA A 387 0.28 12.48 9.17
CA ALA A 387 -0.09 13.40 10.25
C ALA A 387 -1.02 14.53 9.81
N SER A 388 -1.09 14.86 8.51
CA SER A 388 -1.97 15.89 7.97
C SER A 388 -3.38 15.39 7.64
N LEU A 389 -3.60 14.08 7.64
CA LEU A 389 -4.89 13.48 7.33
C LEU A 389 -5.85 13.65 8.53
N ARG A 390 -7.06 14.12 8.25
CA ARG A 390 -8.09 14.23 9.29
C ARG A 390 -8.43 12.84 9.85
N GLY A 391 -8.35 12.70 11.19
CA GLY A 391 -8.68 11.44 11.86
C GLY A 391 -7.59 10.38 11.77
N HIS A 392 -6.35 10.73 11.37
CA HIS A 392 -5.25 9.78 11.33
C HIS A 392 -4.98 9.13 12.71
N LEU A 393 -4.45 7.94 12.71
CA LEU A 393 -4.00 7.28 13.93
C LEU A 393 -2.76 7.99 14.46
N LYS A 394 -2.84 8.50 15.67
CA LYS A 394 -1.74 9.23 16.29
C LYS A 394 -0.50 8.35 16.46
N ALA A 395 0.68 8.96 16.28
CA ALA A 395 1.93 8.34 16.65
C ALA A 395 2.01 8.15 18.17
N GLU A 396 2.86 7.23 18.61
CA GLU A 396 3.16 7.06 20.04
C GLU A 396 3.93 8.27 20.60
N ARG A 397 4.72 8.93 19.79
CA ARG A 397 5.51 10.14 20.09
C ARG A 397 5.76 10.92 18.80
N ASP A 398 5.91 12.23 18.91
CA ASP A 398 6.45 13.17 17.91
C ASP A 398 6.02 12.90 16.45
N GLU A 399 4.84 13.37 16.09
CA GLU A 399 4.36 13.33 14.71
C GLU A 399 5.17 14.28 13.82
N GLN A 400 5.34 13.89 12.56
CA GLN A 400 6.11 14.65 11.59
C GLN A 400 5.22 15.14 10.45
N ALA A 401 5.33 16.41 10.10
CA ALA A 401 4.65 16.96 8.93
C ALA A 401 5.07 16.23 7.65
N GLY A 402 4.25 16.25 6.62
CA GLY A 402 4.59 15.67 5.31
C GLY A 402 5.85 16.29 4.70
N SER A 403 6.41 15.67 3.70
CA SER A 403 7.60 16.11 2.98
C SER A 403 7.35 16.25 1.48
N GLN A 404 8.35 16.76 0.76
CA GLN A 404 8.29 16.96 -0.68
C GLN A 404 8.17 15.62 -1.41
N SER A 405 7.26 15.56 -2.41
CA SER A 405 7.05 14.36 -3.27
C SER A 405 7.35 14.61 -4.75
N TYR A 406 7.78 15.81 -5.11
CA TYR A 406 8.05 16.16 -6.51
C TYR A 406 9.23 15.36 -7.07
N ILE A 407 9.07 14.84 -8.28
CA ILE A 407 10.12 14.21 -9.11
C ILE A 407 10.17 15.00 -10.42
N PRO A 408 11.32 15.56 -10.82
CA PRO A 408 11.45 16.22 -12.11
C PRO A 408 11.16 15.25 -13.28
N PRO A 409 10.45 15.70 -14.32
CA PRO A 409 10.20 14.87 -15.51
C PRO A 409 11.48 14.59 -16.31
N ASP A 410 12.44 15.52 -16.34
CA ASP A 410 13.77 15.31 -16.95
C ASP A 410 14.71 14.77 -15.87
N GLN A 411 15.34 13.63 -16.18
CA GLN A 411 16.32 12.99 -15.29
C GLN A 411 17.51 13.91 -14.99
N LYS A 412 17.86 14.82 -15.91
CA LYS A 412 18.96 15.77 -15.71
C LYS A 412 18.75 16.72 -14.53
N ASP A 413 17.50 17.00 -14.18
CA ASP A 413 17.14 17.90 -13.09
C ASP A 413 16.92 17.13 -11.77
N ASP A 414 17.02 15.79 -11.79
CA ASP A 414 16.76 14.93 -10.64
C ASP A 414 17.97 14.82 -9.71
N LYS A 415 18.08 15.79 -8.78
CA LYS A 415 19.18 15.86 -7.81
C LYS A 415 19.32 14.60 -6.95
N ALA A 416 18.20 14.01 -6.50
CA ALA A 416 18.24 12.81 -5.66
C ALA A 416 18.78 11.61 -6.43
N LEU A 417 18.39 11.45 -7.69
CA LEU A 417 18.89 10.39 -8.56
C LEU A 417 20.38 10.55 -8.85
N HIS A 418 20.83 11.76 -9.20
CA HIS A 418 22.26 12.04 -9.40
C HIS A 418 23.08 11.77 -8.15
N THR A 419 22.57 12.17 -6.98
CA THR A 419 23.23 11.89 -5.69
C THR A 419 23.32 10.38 -5.47
N ALA A 420 22.27 9.61 -5.78
CA ALA A 420 22.29 8.15 -5.65
C ALA A 420 23.38 7.50 -6.53
N PHE A 421 23.48 7.89 -7.79
CA PHE A 421 24.53 7.39 -8.70
C PHE A 421 25.93 7.77 -8.23
N HIS A 422 26.11 8.99 -7.76
CA HIS A 422 27.37 9.45 -7.21
C HIS A 422 27.80 8.64 -5.96
N VAL A 423 26.85 8.39 -5.05
CA VAL A 423 27.09 7.58 -3.85
C VAL A 423 27.49 6.14 -4.22
N ILE A 424 26.76 5.47 -5.13
CA ILE A 424 27.12 4.11 -5.59
C ILE A 424 28.55 4.07 -6.16
N ARG A 425 28.91 5.03 -7.00
CA ARG A 425 30.23 5.08 -7.65
C ARG A 425 31.37 5.35 -6.68
N ASN A 426 31.10 6.00 -5.54
CA ASN A 426 32.08 6.30 -4.50
C ASN A 426 32.13 5.25 -3.38
N MET A 427 31.06 4.50 -3.10
CA MET A 427 31.02 3.45 -2.08
C MET A 427 32.02 2.31 -2.31
N GLN A 428 32.44 2.05 -3.54
CA GLN A 428 33.48 1.02 -3.81
C GLN A 428 34.85 1.34 -3.23
N LYS A 429 35.09 2.60 -2.80
CA LYS A 429 36.34 3.02 -2.17
C LYS A 429 36.33 2.86 -0.64
N SER A 430 35.17 2.63 -0.04
CA SER A 430 34.98 2.45 1.40
C SER A 430 33.86 1.43 1.63
N SER A 431 34.07 0.43 2.44
CA SER A 431 33.18 -0.70 2.71
C SER A 431 31.66 -0.37 2.85
N GLY A 432 30.93 -0.41 1.80
CA GLY A 432 29.50 -0.76 1.68
C GLY A 432 28.41 0.16 2.24
N TYR A 433 28.62 0.96 3.28
CA TYR A 433 27.62 1.86 3.91
C TYR A 433 28.29 3.15 4.40
N LEU A 434 27.68 4.31 4.10
CA LEU A 434 28.12 5.59 4.64
C LEU A 434 27.17 5.99 5.79
N PRO A 435 27.61 5.95 7.08
CA PRO A 435 26.79 6.44 8.19
C PRO A 435 26.64 7.96 8.14
N GLN A 436 25.52 8.47 8.70
CA GLN A 436 25.34 9.90 8.95
C GLN A 436 26.55 10.44 9.72
N GLY A 437 27.33 11.34 9.11
CA GLY A 437 28.43 12.03 9.79
C GLY A 437 29.71 12.23 8.98
N ASP A 438 29.97 11.48 7.92
CA ASP A 438 31.24 11.59 7.15
C ASP A 438 31.23 12.65 6.02
N LEU A 439 30.21 13.48 5.95
CA LEU A 439 30.18 14.65 5.09
C LEU A 439 30.45 15.97 5.85
N GLY A 440 31.50 15.97 6.71
CA GLY A 440 32.11 17.23 7.20
C GLY A 440 31.32 18.06 8.22
N GLY A 441 30.42 17.46 9.00
CA GLY A 441 29.79 18.11 10.16
C GLY A 441 30.49 17.75 11.48
N PRO A 442 30.51 18.67 12.50
CA PRO A 442 31.15 18.37 13.77
C PRO A 442 30.42 17.24 14.52
N PRO A 443 31.14 16.40 15.30
CA PRO A 443 30.54 15.26 16.00
C PRO A 443 29.54 15.73 17.06
N PRO A 444 28.46 15.00 17.32
CA PRO A 444 27.53 15.31 18.39
C PRO A 444 28.22 15.15 19.75
N ASN A 445 28.11 16.17 20.61
CA ASN A 445 28.65 16.21 21.95
C ASN A 445 28.29 14.94 22.75
N SER A 446 29.32 14.27 23.26
CA SER A 446 29.19 13.24 24.28
C SER A 446 28.64 13.89 25.57
N ILE A 447 27.41 13.60 25.93
CA ILE A 447 26.85 13.95 27.24
C ILE A 447 27.47 12.98 28.25
N ALA A 448 28.44 13.49 29.03
CA ALA A 448 28.93 12.82 30.21
C ALA A 448 27.83 12.72 31.27
N GLY A 449 27.44 11.52 31.69
CA GLY A 449 26.54 11.29 32.80
C GLY A 449 27.16 11.70 34.15
N PRO A 450 26.34 12.13 35.11
CA PRO A 450 26.82 12.46 36.44
C PRO A 450 27.14 11.21 37.24
N ARG A 451 28.19 11.36 38.09
CA ARG A 451 28.63 10.39 39.13
C ARG A 451 27.57 10.17 40.21
#